data_27ca1092c529316cb839e59f0a02779d
#
_entry.id   27ca1092c529316cb839e59f0a02779d
#
_cell.length_a   1.000
_cell.length_b   1.000
_cell.length_c   1.000
_cell.angle_alpha   90.00
_cell.angle_beta   90.00
_cell.angle_gamma   90.00
#
_symmetry.space_group_name_H-M   'P 1'
#
loop_
_entity.id
_entity.type
_entity.pdbx_description
1 polymer ?
#
loop_
_entity_poly.entity_id
_entity_poly.type
_entity_poly.pdbx_seq_one_letter_code
_entity_poly.pdbx_strand_id
1 'polypeptide(L)'
;LLQSRVNVKLRVIPMDDSGVLDMDAYRKLFNEHTAMVSIAHVSNVLGTVNPVAEIIREAHDHGVPVLVDGAQAVAHQRVDVTALDCDFYVFSSHKMYGPSGVGVLYGKRGLLEKMPPYQGGGEMIGNVSFEHTTFAELPFKFEAGTPDFVDIAAFKSAIDYLEPIGMEAIAAHEHRLLEYVMPQMMEIPGMRIFGTAPGKDAIISFLIGNAHHYDTGMLLYKLGVAVRTGHHCAEPLMHRLGIEGTVRASFGLYNTIEECDAFIAALKRIAAILE
;
A
#
# COMPACT_ATOMS: atom_id res chain seq x y z
N LEU A 1 13.03 -12.58 4.70
CA LEU A 1 13.56 -12.51 6.07
C LEU A 1 12.93 -13.57 6.99
N LEU A 2 11.60 -13.72 7.05
CA LEU A 2 10.97 -14.73 7.92
C LEU A 2 11.37 -16.15 7.53
N GLN A 3 11.38 -16.50 6.24
CA GLN A 3 11.81 -17.82 5.76
C GLN A 3 13.26 -18.16 6.14
N SER A 4 14.13 -17.17 6.25
CA SER A 4 15.54 -17.40 6.61
C SER A 4 15.78 -17.45 8.12
N ARG A 5 14.83 -16.98 8.95
CA ARG A 5 14.99 -16.89 10.42
C ARG A 5 14.16 -17.94 11.17
N VAL A 6 12.99 -18.22 10.64
CA VAL A 6 12.05 -19.20 11.22
C VAL A 6 11.53 -20.10 10.09
N ASN A 7 11.25 -21.35 10.38
CA ASN A 7 10.81 -22.34 9.38
C ASN A 7 9.38 -22.04 8.89
N VAL A 8 9.21 -20.94 8.15
CA VAL A 8 7.94 -20.49 7.58
C VAL A 8 7.93 -20.76 6.09
N LYS A 9 6.89 -21.40 5.58
CA LYS A 9 6.62 -21.55 4.15
C LYS A 9 5.70 -20.45 3.67
N LEU A 10 6.21 -19.58 2.80
CA LEU A 10 5.40 -18.56 2.13
C LEU A 10 4.59 -19.22 1.00
N ARG A 11 3.28 -18.96 1.01
CA ARG A 11 2.36 -19.26 -0.10
C ARG A 11 1.83 -17.94 -0.66
N VAL A 12 1.84 -17.81 -1.97
CA VAL A 12 1.45 -16.57 -2.66
C VAL A 12 0.09 -16.80 -3.31
N ILE A 13 -0.84 -15.88 -3.07
CA ILE A 13 -2.12 -15.83 -3.77
C ILE A 13 -1.84 -15.41 -5.21
N PRO A 14 -2.20 -16.23 -6.22
CA PRO A 14 -2.04 -15.84 -7.61
C PRO A 14 -2.90 -14.64 -7.97
N MET A 15 -2.51 -13.95 -9.02
CA MET A 15 -3.32 -12.90 -9.64
C MET A 15 -3.34 -13.10 -11.16
N ASP A 16 -4.37 -12.59 -11.80
CA ASP A 16 -4.47 -12.51 -13.26
C ASP A 16 -3.63 -11.35 -13.85
N ASP A 17 -3.65 -11.18 -15.16
CA ASP A 17 -2.90 -10.14 -15.85
C ASP A 17 -3.47 -8.73 -15.65
N SER A 18 -4.72 -8.61 -15.20
CA SER A 18 -5.31 -7.34 -14.79
C SER A 18 -4.88 -6.89 -13.39
N GLY A 19 -4.31 -7.80 -12.60
CA GLY A 19 -3.88 -7.58 -11.23
C GLY A 19 -4.94 -7.95 -10.19
N VAL A 20 -6.00 -8.67 -10.58
CA VAL A 20 -7.03 -9.20 -9.67
C VAL A 20 -6.58 -10.50 -9.05
N LEU A 21 -6.76 -10.66 -7.74
CA LEU A 21 -6.41 -11.88 -7.02
C LEU A 21 -7.33 -13.05 -7.40
N ASP A 22 -6.74 -14.24 -7.57
CA ASP A 22 -7.49 -15.49 -7.74
C ASP A 22 -8.02 -15.97 -6.38
N MET A 23 -9.28 -15.64 -6.10
CA MET A 23 -9.93 -16.00 -4.84
C MET A 23 -10.19 -17.51 -4.72
N ASP A 24 -10.33 -18.24 -5.83
CA ASP A 24 -10.48 -19.71 -5.79
C ASP A 24 -9.15 -20.39 -5.43
N ALA A 25 -8.05 -19.86 -5.94
CA ALA A 25 -6.72 -20.29 -5.52
C ALA A 25 -6.47 -19.91 -4.05
N TYR A 26 -6.86 -18.71 -3.61
CA TYR A 26 -6.75 -18.28 -2.22
C TYR A 26 -7.39 -19.30 -1.27
N ARG A 27 -8.63 -19.71 -1.51
CA ARG A 27 -9.35 -20.71 -0.70
C ARG A 27 -8.62 -22.04 -0.59
N LYS A 28 -7.95 -22.45 -1.66
CA LYS A 28 -7.16 -23.71 -1.72
C LYS A 28 -5.80 -23.62 -1.01
N LEU A 29 -5.34 -22.41 -0.64
CA LEU A 29 -4.08 -22.24 0.06
C LEU A 29 -4.18 -22.58 1.56
N PHE A 30 -5.37 -22.60 2.15
CA PHE A 30 -5.54 -22.92 3.56
C PHE A 30 -5.25 -24.39 3.86
N ASN A 31 -4.62 -24.63 4.99
CA ASN A 31 -4.45 -25.94 5.60
C ASN A 31 -4.21 -25.76 7.12
N GLU A 32 -4.08 -26.87 7.84
CA GLU A 32 -3.86 -26.94 9.29
C GLU A 32 -2.59 -26.21 9.79
N HIS A 33 -1.65 -25.89 8.89
CA HIS A 33 -0.42 -25.17 9.20
C HIS A 33 -0.47 -23.70 8.78
N THR A 34 -1.59 -23.20 8.27
CA THR A 34 -1.73 -21.79 7.88
C THR A 34 -1.78 -20.95 9.15
N ALA A 35 -0.73 -20.16 9.36
CA ALA A 35 -0.55 -19.39 10.60
C ALA A 35 -1.07 -17.93 10.47
N MET A 36 -1.05 -17.36 9.27
CA MET A 36 -1.42 -15.95 9.06
C MET A 36 -1.64 -15.67 7.59
N VAL A 37 -2.57 -14.78 7.28
CA VAL A 37 -2.70 -14.13 5.98
C VAL A 37 -2.16 -12.70 6.09
N SER A 38 -1.34 -12.29 5.11
CA SER A 38 -0.88 -10.90 4.99
C SER A 38 -1.21 -10.41 3.59
N ILE A 39 -1.92 -9.27 3.49
CA ILE A 39 -2.44 -8.74 2.24
C ILE A 39 -2.39 -7.21 2.19
N ALA A 40 -2.02 -6.63 1.05
CA ALA A 40 -2.18 -5.21 0.82
C ALA A 40 -3.67 -4.87 0.57
N HIS A 41 -4.17 -3.81 1.18
CA HIS A 41 -5.51 -3.30 0.91
C HIS A 41 -5.58 -2.77 -0.53
N VAL A 42 -4.60 -1.94 -0.90
CA VAL A 42 -4.43 -1.41 -2.25
C VAL A 42 -3.00 -1.67 -2.73
N SER A 43 -2.88 -2.17 -3.95
CA SER A 43 -1.57 -2.38 -4.57
C SER A 43 -0.88 -1.05 -4.87
N ASN A 44 0.32 -0.86 -4.33
CA ASN A 44 1.13 0.34 -4.58
C ASN A 44 1.70 0.43 -6.01
N VAL A 45 1.57 -0.61 -6.80
CA VAL A 45 2.01 -0.65 -8.21
C VAL A 45 0.81 -0.60 -9.15
N LEU A 46 -0.15 -1.50 -8.95
CA LEU A 46 -1.27 -1.70 -9.88
C LEU A 46 -2.47 -0.80 -9.58
N GLY A 47 -2.55 -0.25 -8.35
CA GLY A 47 -3.72 0.46 -7.88
C GLY A 47 -4.91 -0.45 -7.52
N THR A 48 -4.80 -1.76 -7.78
CA THR A 48 -5.87 -2.72 -7.48
C THR A 48 -6.29 -2.64 -6.02
N VAL A 49 -7.57 -2.43 -5.78
CA VAL A 49 -8.20 -2.53 -4.45
C VAL A 49 -8.57 -4.00 -4.23
N ASN A 50 -7.92 -4.62 -3.26
CA ASN A 50 -8.16 -6.04 -2.95
C ASN A 50 -9.42 -6.22 -2.11
N PRO A 51 -10.16 -7.33 -2.24
CA PRO A 51 -11.38 -7.61 -1.50
C PRO A 51 -11.08 -8.04 -0.05
N VAL A 52 -10.44 -7.14 0.73
CA VAL A 52 -9.90 -7.47 2.06
C VAL A 52 -10.97 -7.95 3.04
N ALA A 53 -12.20 -7.41 2.97
CA ALA A 53 -13.29 -7.85 3.82
C ALA A 53 -13.68 -9.32 3.56
N GLU A 54 -13.68 -9.75 2.29
CA GLU A 54 -13.90 -11.16 1.92
C GLU A 54 -12.73 -12.03 2.38
N ILE A 55 -11.49 -11.59 2.13
CA ILE A 55 -10.27 -12.29 2.53
C ILE A 55 -10.23 -12.50 4.05
N ILE A 56 -10.58 -11.48 4.83
CA ILE A 56 -10.61 -11.55 6.29
C ILE A 56 -11.65 -12.56 6.75
N ARG A 57 -12.88 -12.45 6.24
CA ARG A 57 -13.97 -13.36 6.62
C ARG A 57 -13.59 -14.81 6.36
N GLU A 58 -13.08 -15.12 5.16
CA GLU A 58 -12.69 -16.48 4.79
C GLU A 58 -11.49 -16.99 5.62
N ALA A 59 -10.52 -16.13 5.96
CA ALA A 59 -9.42 -16.52 6.85
C ALA A 59 -9.93 -16.83 8.26
N HIS A 60 -10.88 -16.04 8.77
CA HIS A 60 -11.49 -16.28 10.09
C HIS A 60 -12.32 -17.55 10.13
N ASP A 61 -12.97 -17.95 9.05
CA ASP A 61 -13.66 -19.26 8.95
C ASP A 61 -12.68 -20.44 9.13
N HIS A 62 -11.40 -20.22 8.86
CA HIS A 62 -10.31 -21.16 9.12
C HIS A 62 -9.56 -20.93 10.44
N GLY A 63 -9.98 -19.94 11.25
CA GLY A 63 -9.30 -19.55 12.49
C GLY A 63 -7.94 -18.88 12.27
N VAL A 64 -7.70 -18.30 11.10
CA VAL A 64 -6.43 -17.70 10.69
C VAL A 64 -6.48 -16.17 10.80
N PRO A 65 -5.57 -15.53 11.56
CA PRO A 65 -5.51 -14.08 11.67
C PRO A 65 -5.01 -13.41 10.38
N VAL A 66 -5.47 -12.17 10.15
CA VAL A 66 -5.15 -11.39 8.95
C VAL A 66 -4.48 -10.06 9.32
N LEU A 67 -3.32 -9.82 8.69
CA LEU A 67 -2.67 -8.52 8.66
C LEU A 67 -2.95 -7.84 7.32
N VAL A 68 -3.50 -6.64 7.37
CA VAL A 68 -3.75 -5.79 6.21
C VAL A 68 -2.73 -4.67 6.15
N ASP A 69 -2.00 -4.58 5.04
CA ASP A 69 -1.18 -3.42 4.71
C ASP A 69 -2.07 -2.36 4.07
N GLY A 70 -2.40 -1.33 4.84
CA GLY A 70 -3.22 -0.20 4.42
C GLY A 70 -2.43 1.01 3.94
N ALA A 71 -1.12 0.88 3.73
CA ALA A 71 -0.24 2.01 3.44
C ALA A 71 -0.64 2.83 2.20
N GLN A 72 -1.32 2.24 1.24
CA GLN A 72 -1.89 2.97 0.10
C GLN A 72 -3.37 3.33 0.32
N ALA A 73 -4.13 2.56 1.09
CA ALA A 73 -5.56 2.77 1.24
C ALA A 73 -5.91 4.02 2.07
N VAL A 74 -5.20 4.27 3.19
CA VAL A 74 -5.57 5.28 4.19
C VAL A 74 -5.59 6.73 3.67
N ALA A 75 -4.91 7.02 2.57
CA ALA A 75 -4.91 8.35 1.96
C ALA A 75 -6.04 8.54 0.92
N HIS A 76 -6.60 7.44 0.41
CA HIS A 76 -7.45 7.43 -0.76
C HIS A 76 -8.88 7.01 -0.47
N GLN A 77 -9.11 6.25 0.61
CA GLN A 77 -10.44 5.75 0.95
C GLN A 77 -10.64 5.66 2.47
N ARG A 78 -11.90 5.68 2.88
CA ARG A 78 -12.26 5.48 4.27
C ARG A 78 -11.94 4.05 4.71
N VAL A 79 -11.24 3.95 5.84
CA VAL A 79 -10.92 2.66 6.48
C VAL A 79 -11.55 2.61 7.86
N ASP A 80 -12.36 1.59 8.10
CA ASP A 80 -12.91 1.26 9.42
C ASP A 80 -12.43 -0.15 9.81
N VAL A 81 -11.45 -0.20 10.68
CA VAL A 81 -10.83 -1.46 11.12
C VAL A 81 -11.79 -2.34 11.91
N THR A 82 -12.80 -1.75 12.57
CA THR A 82 -13.84 -2.48 13.28
C THR A 82 -14.81 -3.15 12.32
N ALA A 83 -15.26 -2.41 11.30
CA ALA A 83 -16.14 -2.94 10.27
C ALA A 83 -15.44 -4.01 9.39
N LEU A 84 -14.13 -3.83 9.13
CA LEU A 84 -13.32 -4.83 8.43
C LEU A 84 -13.07 -6.08 9.27
N ASP A 85 -13.11 -5.95 10.60
CA ASP A 85 -12.75 -7.01 11.56
C ASP A 85 -11.33 -7.59 11.33
N CYS A 86 -10.40 -6.80 10.81
CA CYS A 86 -9.01 -7.25 10.62
C CYS A 86 -8.31 -7.43 11.97
N ASP A 87 -7.37 -8.38 12.02
CA ASP A 87 -6.61 -8.64 13.25
C ASP A 87 -5.48 -7.66 13.46
N PHE A 88 -4.85 -7.25 12.35
CA PHE A 88 -3.83 -6.21 12.30
C PHE A 88 -4.05 -5.33 11.07
N TYR A 89 -3.76 -4.02 11.22
CA TYR A 89 -3.76 -3.05 10.13
C TYR A 89 -2.56 -2.12 10.27
N VAL A 90 -1.76 -1.96 9.20
CA VAL A 90 -0.52 -1.17 9.25
C VAL A 90 -0.52 -0.10 8.17
N PHE A 91 0.02 1.08 8.50
CA PHE A 91 0.24 2.15 7.55
C PHE A 91 1.30 3.14 8.03
N SER A 92 1.67 4.10 7.18
CA SER A 92 2.66 5.14 7.48
C SER A 92 2.07 6.53 7.24
N SER A 93 2.34 7.46 8.15
CA SER A 93 1.80 8.82 8.11
C SER A 93 2.19 9.60 6.85
N HIS A 94 3.45 9.45 6.37
CA HIS A 94 3.95 10.16 5.19
C HIS A 94 3.22 9.82 3.89
N LYS A 95 2.43 8.74 3.86
CA LYS A 95 1.58 8.39 2.72
C LYS A 95 0.17 8.96 2.82
N MET A 96 -0.20 9.55 3.97
CA MET A 96 -1.47 10.25 4.15
C MET A 96 -1.22 11.70 4.62
N TYR A 97 -0.34 12.38 3.90
CA TYR A 97 -0.01 13.81 4.07
C TYR A 97 0.64 14.17 5.41
N GLY A 98 0.98 13.18 6.24
CA GLY A 98 1.65 13.36 7.52
C GLY A 98 3.18 13.39 7.42
N PRO A 99 3.87 13.58 8.55
CA PRO A 99 5.32 13.60 8.61
C PRO A 99 5.93 12.22 8.29
N SER A 100 7.22 12.23 7.92
CA SER A 100 7.98 10.99 7.78
C SER A 100 8.40 10.44 9.15
N GLY A 101 8.71 9.14 9.23
CA GLY A 101 9.20 8.52 10.48
C GLY A 101 8.12 7.90 11.36
N VAL A 102 6.86 8.27 11.19
CA VAL A 102 5.73 7.73 11.97
C VAL A 102 5.02 6.60 11.21
N GLY A 103 4.80 5.48 11.89
CA GLY A 103 3.99 4.37 11.44
C GLY A 103 2.97 3.98 12.49
N VAL A 104 1.87 3.38 12.05
CA VAL A 104 0.78 2.93 12.93
C VAL A 104 0.54 1.45 12.73
N LEU A 105 0.46 0.73 13.85
CA LEU A 105 -0.06 -0.63 13.91
C LEU A 105 -1.34 -0.63 14.75
N TYR A 106 -2.46 -0.92 14.11
CA TYR A 106 -3.65 -1.38 14.81
C TYR A 106 -3.55 -2.90 15.02
N GLY A 107 -4.00 -3.37 16.16
CA GLY A 107 -4.14 -4.80 16.44
C GLY A 107 -5.25 -5.09 17.43
N LYS A 108 -5.93 -6.23 17.25
CA LYS A 108 -6.91 -6.71 18.22
C LYS A 108 -6.23 -6.94 19.57
N ARG A 109 -6.78 -6.38 20.66
CA ARG A 109 -6.20 -6.41 22.02
C ARG A 109 -5.74 -7.81 22.42
N GLY A 110 -6.59 -8.83 22.29
CA GLY A 110 -6.27 -10.19 22.71
C GLY A 110 -5.13 -10.85 21.94
N LEU A 111 -4.81 -10.37 20.74
CA LEU A 111 -3.63 -10.80 19.98
C LEU A 111 -2.39 -10.03 20.46
N LEU A 112 -2.48 -8.72 20.60
CA LEU A 112 -1.38 -7.88 21.10
C LEU A 112 -0.93 -8.29 22.50
N GLU A 113 -1.85 -8.67 23.37
CA GLU A 113 -1.52 -9.14 24.73
C GLU A 113 -0.67 -10.42 24.72
N LYS A 114 -0.91 -11.31 23.76
CA LYS A 114 -0.16 -12.57 23.60
C LYS A 114 1.20 -12.40 22.91
N MET A 115 1.38 -11.34 22.13
CA MET A 115 2.64 -11.09 21.42
C MET A 115 3.74 -10.67 22.40
N PRO A 116 4.99 -11.15 22.20
CA PRO A 116 6.13 -10.58 22.90
C PRO A 116 6.39 -9.14 22.40
N PRO A 117 7.02 -8.28 23.22
CA PRO A 117 7.47 -6.97 22.74
C PRO A 117 8.47 -7.13 21.59
N TYR A 118 8.42 -6.19 20.63
CA TYR A 118 9.30 -6.21 19.47
C TYR A 118 10.70 -5.66 19.79
N GLN A 119 10.75 -4.61 20.61
CA GLN A 119 11.99 -3.97 21.06
C GLN A 119 11.98 -3.87 22.58
N GLY A 120 13.16 -3.75 23.17
CA GLY A 120 13.35 -3.47 24.60
C GLY A 120 13.90 -2.07 24.82
N GLY A 121 13.48 -1.40 25.90
CA GLY A 121 13.93 -0.05 26.26
C GLY A 121 13.19 0.52 27.45
N GLY A 122 13.36 1.79 27.72
CA GLY A 122 12.55 2.52 28.72
C GLY A 122 11.08 2.55 28.34
N GLU A 123 10.23 2.93 29.25
CA GLU A 123 8.77 3.13 29.13
C GLU A 123 7.96 1.84 28.88
N MET A 124 8.50 0.85 28.16
CA MET A 124 7.80 -0.39 27.79
C MET A 124 7.92 -1.52 28.84
N ILE A 125 8.66 -1.29 29.90
CA ILE A 125 8.92 -2.24 31.00
C ILE A 125 8.01 -1.95 32.20
N GLY A 126 7.59 -3.00 32.93
CA GLY A 126 6.95 -2.90 34.24
C GLY A 126 7.97 -2.94 35.36
N ASN A 127 8.65 -4.09 35.52
CA ASN A 127 9.72 -4.30 36.49
C ASN A 127 10.87 -5.06 35.85
N VAL A 128 12.10 -4.75 36.24
CA VAL A 128 13.31 -5.39 35.72
C VAL A 128 14.20 -5.85 36.87
N SER A 129 14.54 -7.13 36.87
CA SER A 129 15.58 -7.70 37.72
C SER A 129 16.55 -8.52 36.87
N PHE A 130 17.62 -9.05 37.46
CA PHE A 130 18.50 -9.96 36.75
C PHE A 130 17.84 -11.29 36.36
N GLU A 131 16.81 -11.71 37.10
CA GLU A 131 16.13 -12.99 36.94
C GLU A 131 14.85 -12.86 36.12
N HIS A 132 14.20 -11.70 36.15
CA HIS A 132 12.86 -11.55 35.55
C HIS A 132 12.58 -10.11 35.12
N THR A 133 11.92 -10.00 33.95
CA THR A 133 11.42 -8.72 33.42
C THR A 133 9.91 -8.85 33.15
N THR A 134 9.16 -7.86 33.60
CA THR A 134 7.76 -7.68 33.20
C THR A 134 7.63 -6.47 32.29
N PHE A 135 6.59 -6.45 31.47
CA PHE A 135 6.36 -5.40 30.49
C PHE A 135 5.18 -4.53 30.89
N ALA A 136 5.17 -3.30 30.40
CA ALA A 136 4.06 -2.40 30.55
C ALA A 136 2.79 -2.94 29.86
N GLU A 137 1.64 -2.39 30.22
CA GLU A 137 0.39 -2.68 29.53
C GLU A 137 0.36 -2.07 28.12
N LEU A 138 -0.60 -2.52 27.31
CA LEU A 138 -0.86 -1.94 25.99
C LEU A 138 -1.34 -0.49 26.13
N PRO A 139 -0.92 0.43 25.27
CA PRO A 139 -0.05 0.22 24.08
C PRO A 139 1.46 0.23 24.39
N PHE A 140 1.88 0.67 25.58
CA PHE A 140 3.27 0.96 25.96
C PHE A 140 4.21 -0.25 25.84
N LYS A 141 3.70 -1.47 25.95
CA LYS A 141 4.45 -2.70 25.71
C LYS A 141 5.21 -2.72 24.37
N PHE A 142 4.73 -1.98 23.36
CA PHE A 142 5.33 -1.91 22.02
C PHE A 142 5.99 -0.56 21.74
N GLU A 143 6.03 0.36 22.71
CA GLU A 143 6.56 1.72 22.60
C GLU A 143 7.89 1.82 23.36
N ALA A 144 8.97 1.27 22.79
CA ALA A 144 10.28 1.21 23.46
C ALA A 144 11.05 2.53 23.34
N GLY A 145 11.39 3.14 24.48
CA GLY A 145 12.13 4.40 24.59
C GLY A 145 11.25 5.62 24.33
N THR A 146 11.87 6.81 24.31
CA THR A 146 11.16 8.05 24.01
C THR A 146 10.69 8.05 22.56
N PRO A 147 9.35 8.09 22.29
CA PRO A 147 8.85 8.09 20.92
C PRO A 147 9.15 9.41 20.23
N ASP A 148 9.00 9.41 18.90
CA ASP A 148 9.01 10.64 18.09
C ASP A 148 7.69 11.42 18.30
N PHE A 149 7.57 12.01 19.49
CA PHE A 149 6.35 12.73 19.89
C PHE A 149 6.11 13.99 19.06
N VAL A 150 7.14 14.57 18.44
CA VAL A 150 7.02 15.75 17.59
C VAL A 150 6.26 15.41 16.31
N ASP A 151 6.71 14.39 15.59
CA ASP A 151 6.08 13.96 14.35
C ASP A 151 4.75 13.25 14.60
N ILE A 152 4.61 12.53 15.72
CA ILE A 152 3.32 11.97 16.15
C ILE A 152 2.30 13.09 16.38
N ALA A 153 2.67 14.16 17.08
CA ALA A 153 1.79 15.32 17.29
C ALA A 153 1.47 16.04 15.97
N ALA A 154 2.46 16.21 15.09
CA ALA A 154 2.28 16.81 13.77
C ALA A 154 1.35 15.99 12.86
N PHE A 155 1.31 14.66 13.01
CA PHE A 155 0.41 13.79 12.25
C PHE A 155 -1.07 14.14 12.48
N LYS A 156 -1.44 14.61 13.67
CA LYS A 156 -2.79 15.13 13.93
C LYS A 156 -3.20 16.20 12.91
N SER A 157 -2.28 17.10 12.52
CA SER A 157 -2.62 18.17 11.56
C SER A 157 -2.97 17.61 10.17
N ALA A 158 -2.38 16.50 9.75
CA ALA A 158 -2.77 15.84 8.50
C ALA A 158 -4.16 15.21 8.61
N ILE A 159 -4.49 14.62 9.74
CA ILE A 159 -5.83 14.07 10.00
C ILE A 159 -6.87 15.19 10.00
N ASP A 160 -6.62 16.26 10.76
CA ASP A 160 -7.49 17.44 10.83
C ASP A 160 -7.71 18.12 9.46
N TYR A 161 -6.73 18.00 8.55
CA TYR A 161 -6.83 18.50 7.18
C TYR A 161 -7.72 17.61 6.31
N LEU A 162 -7.62 16.29 6.45
CA LEU A 162 -8.38 15.34 5.62
C LEU A 162 -9.84 15.19 6.06
N GLU A 163 -10.11 15.21 7.37
CA GLU A 163 -11.46 15.01 7.91
C GLU A 163 -12.53 15.97 7.34
N PRO A 164 -12.30 17.29 7.28
CA PRO A 164 -13.29 18.24 6.72
C PRO A 164 -13.52 18.08 5.22
N ILE A 165 -12.50 17.60 4.47
CA ILE A 165 -12.63 17.31 3.03
C ILE A 165 -13.52 16.08 2.84
N GLY A 166 -13.32 15.07 3.70
CA GLY A 166 -14.03 13.80 3.67
C GLY A 166 -13.41 12.79 2.71
N MET A 167 -13.16 11.58 3.20
CA MET A 167 -12.49 10.53 2.43
C MET A 167 -13.27 10.10 1.19
N GLU A 168 -14.60 10.15 1.24
CA GLU A 168 -15.47 9.84 0.11
C GLU A 168 -15.34 10.89 -1.01
N ALA A 169 -15.17 12.17 -0.65
CA ALA A 169 -14.95 13.25 -1.63
C ALA A 169 -13.55 13.13 -2.26
N ILE A 170 -12.54 12.76 -1.48
CA ILE A 170 -11.18 12.50 -1.97
C ILE A 170 -11.20 11.35 -2.96
N ALA A 171 -11.76 10.20 -2.58
CA ALA A 171 -11.88 9.04 -3.44
C ALA A 171 -12.61 9.36 -4.76
N ALA A 172 -13.73 10.08 -4.68
CA ALA A 172 -14.49 10.48 -5.87
C ALA A 172 -13.73 11.45 -6.77
N HIS A 173 -12.93 12.35 -6.20
CA HIS A 173 -12.09 13.27 -6.97
C HIS A 173 -10.97 12.50 -7.69
N GLU A 174 -10.23 11.68 -6.99
CA GLU A 174 -9.12 10.89 -7.56
C GLU A 174 -9.61 9.90 -8.62
N HIS A 175 -10.77 9.29 -8.40
CA HIS A 175 -11.41 8.42 -9.40
C HIS A 175 -11.75 9.17 -10.69
N ARG A 176 -12.28 10.41 -10.60
CA ARG A 176 -12.53 11.27 -11.79
C ARG A 176 -11.24 11.56 -12.56
N LEU A 177 -10.12 11.82 -11.86
CA LEU A 177 -8.83 12.03 -12.51
C LEU A 177 -8.36 10.75 -13.24
N LEU A 178 -8.54 9.60 -12.60
CA LEU A 178 -8.20 8.30 -13.19
C LEU A 178 -9.04 8.03 -14.45
N GLU A 179 -10.35 8.19 -14.37
CA GLU A 179 -11.28 8.02 -15.50
C GLU A 179 -10.99 8.98 -16.65
N TYR A 180 -10.50 10.17 -16.35
CA TYR A 180 -10.10 11.17 -17.35
C TYR A 180 -8.81 10.79 -18.07
N VAL A 181 -7.81 10.30 -17.33
CA VAL A 181 -6.46 10.03 -17.85
C VAL A 181 -6.37 8.67 -18.56
N MET A 182 -6.95 7.62 -18.02
CA MET A 182 -6.78 6.24 -18.49
C MET A 182 -7.12 6.05 -19.98
N PRO A 183 -8.28 6.52 -20.50
CA PRO A 183 -8.60 6.36 -21.91
C PRO A 183 -7.61 7.07 -22.84
N GLN A 184 -7.19 8.27 -22.46
CA GLN A 184 -6.24 9.05 -23.23
C GLN A 184 -4.84 8.41 -23.27
N MET A 185 -4.41 7.77 -22.17
CA MET A 185 -3.17 7.00 -22.16
C MET A 185 -3.24 5.79 -23.08
N MET A 186 -4.37 5.09 -23.12
CA MET A 186 -4.56 3.91 -23.98
C MET A 186 -4.48 4.24 -25.49
N GLU A 187 -4.75 5.48 -25.87
CA GLU A 187 -4.64 5.94 -27.25
C GLU A 187 -3.18 6.25 -27.68
N ILE A 188 -2.23 6.30 -26.73
CA ILE A 188 -0.83 6.62 -27.04
C ILE A 188 -0.15 5.39 -27.65
N PRO A 189 0.48 5.50 -28.84
CA PRO A 189 1.18 4.37 -29.45
C PRO A 189 2.22 3.77 -28.52
N GLY A 190 2.30 2.45 -28.47
CA GLY A 190 3.24 1.72 -27.63
C GLY A 190 2.95 1.74 -26.12
N MET A 191 1.88 2.39 -25.67
CA MET A 191 1.50 2.43 -24.25
C MET A 191 1.10 1.04 -23.76
N ARG A 192 1.70 0.62 -22.67
CA ARG A 192 1.36 -0.61 -21.95
C ARG A 192 1.04 -0.26 -20.51
N ILE A 193 -0.21 -0.39 -20.09
CA ILE A 193 -0.67 -0.13 -18.73
C ILE A 193 -0.73 -1.44 -17.96
N PHE A 194 -0.23 -1.44 -16.72
CA PHE A 194 -0.27 -2.57 -15.80
C PHE A 194 -1.28 -2.29 -14.68
N GLY A 195 -2.09 -3.29 -14.35
CA GLY A 195 -3.15 -3.14 -13.36
C GLY A 195 -4.37 -2.43 -13.96
N THR A 196 -5.20 -3.21 -14.66
CA THR A 196 -6.44 -2.75 -15.29
C THR A 196 -7.68 -3.28 -14.58
N ALA A 197 -7.52 -3.69 -13.32
CA ALA A 197 -8.61 -4.17 -12.49
C ALA A 197 -9.72 -3.11 -12.36
N PRO A 198 -11.02 -3.49 -12.38
CA PRO A 198 -12.10 -2.57 -12.11
C PRO A 198 -12.01 -2.01 -10.68
N GLY A 199 -12.39 -0.76 -10.50
CA GLY A 199 -12.45 -0.14 -9.17
C GLY A 199 -11.08 0.13 -8.54
N LYS A 200 -10.01 0.25 -9.34
CA LYS A 200 -8.68 0.57 -8.86
C LYS A 200 -8.58 2.01 -8.36
N ASP A 201 -7.65 2.26 -7.45
CA ASP A 201 -7.26 3.60 -7.00
C ASP A 201 -6.42 4.34 -8.07
N ALA A 202 -6.24 5.64 -7.90
CA ALA A 202 -5.63 6.56 -8.85
C ALA A 202 -4.11 6.39 -9.00
N ILE A 203 -3.66 5.16 -9.20
CA ILE A 203 -2.28 4.73 -9.42
C ILE A 203 -2.20 4.08 -10.79
N ILE A 204 -1.33 4.57 -11.68
CA ILE A 204 -1.14 4.04 -13.02
C ILE A 204 0.33 3.66 -13.21
N SER A 205 0.60 2.37 -13.38
CA SER A 205 1.90 1.86 -13.78
C SER A 205 1.91 1.55 -15.27
N PHE A 206 2.93 2.00 -15.98
CA PHE A 206 2.98 1.88 -17.43
C PHE A 206 4.40 1.80 -17.99
N LEU A 207 4.50 1.38 -19.26
CA LEU A 207 5.69 1.46 -20.11
C LEU A 207 5.28 1.99 -21.49
N ILE A 208 6.23 2.56 -22.24
CA ILE A 208 6.05 3.04 -23.62
C ILE A 208 7.00 2.28 -24.53
N GLY A 209 6.47 1.52 -25.47
CA GLY A 209 7.26 0.72 -26.42
C GLY A 209 8.26 -0.19 -25.71
N ASN A 210 9.52 -0.13 -26.18
CA ASN A 210 10.65 -0.84 -25.58
C ASN A 210 11.55 0.06 -24.73
N ALA A 211 11.13 1.29 -24.45
CA ALA A 211 11.92 2.23 -23.67
C ALA A 211 12.06 1.76 -22.23
N HIS A 212 13.27 1.92 -21.68
CA HIS A 212 13.51 1.62 -20.28
C HIS A 212 12.71 2.61 -19.40
N HIS A 213 12.09 2.10 -18.34
CA HIS A 213 11.26 2.91 -17.44
C HIS A 213 11.98 4.14 -16.89
N TYR A 214 13.29 4.04 -16.64
CA TYR A 214 14.10 5.15 -16.14
C TYR A 214 14.20 6.28 -17.17
N ASP A 215 14.44 5.95 -18.45
CA ASP A 215 14.56 6.95 -19.53
C ASP A 215 13.24 7.69 -19.74
N THR A 216 12.13 6.96 -19.75
CA THR A 216 10.78 7.54 -19.78
C THR A 216 10.55 8.50 -18.63
N GLY A 217 10.91 8.10 -17.40
CA GLY A 217 10.78 8.95 -16.22
C GLY A 217 11.67 10.21 -16.29
N MET A 218 12.89 10.08 -16.78
CA MET A 218 13.80 11.21 -16.97
C MET A 218 13.28 12.21 -18.02
N LEU A 219 12.68 11.72 -19.10
CA LEU A 219 12.07 12.59 -20.11
C LEU A 219 10.85 13.33 -19.55
N LEU A 220 9.99 12.64 -18.78
CA LEU A 220 8.86 13.26 -18.08
C LEU A 220 9.33 14.34 -17.11
N TYR A 221 10.36 14.05 -16.31
CA TYR A 221 10.96 15.02 -15.39
C TYR A 221 11.42 16.30 -16.09
N LYS A 222 12.07 16.17 -17.25
CA LYS A 222 12.49 17.33 -18.07
C LYS A 222 11.31 18.14 -18.61
N LEU A 223 10.13 17.56 -18.69
CA LEU A 223 8.89 18.22 -19.09
C LEU A 223 8.07 18.72 -17.88
N GLY A 224 8.65 18.66 -16.67
CA GLY A 224 8.01 19.14 -15.43
C GLY A 224 7.03 18.18 -14.80
N VAL A 225 7.03 16.89 -15.22
CA VAL A 225 6.14 15.86 -14.67
C VAL A 225 6.93 14.92 -13.76
N ALA A 226 6.56 14.91 -12.48
CA ALA A 226 7.15 14.02 -11.48
C ALA A 226 6.44 12.66 -11.48
N VAL A 227 7.20 11.60 -11.77
CA VAL A 227 6.77 10.21 -11.70
C VAL A 227 7.78 9.38 -10.90
N ARG A 228 7.37 8.21 -10.45
CA ARG A 228 8.29 7.24 -9.87
C ARG A 228 8.63 6.16 -10.88
N THR A 229 9.90 5.69 -10.90
CA THR A 229 10.37 4.60 -11.76
C THR A 229 10.97 3.46 -10.95
N GLY A 230 10.97 2.25 -11.50
CA GLY A 230 11.63 1.07 -10.93
C GLY A 230 10.64 0.00 -10.44
N HIS A 231 11.07 -0.77 -9.45
CA HIS A 231 10.32 -1.93 -8.90
C HIS A 231 9.20 -1.53 -7.92
N HIS A 232 9.16 -0.29 -7.44
CA HIS A 232 8.19 0.23 -6.46
C HIS A 232 8.11 -0.60 -5.16
N CYS A 233 9.24 -1.16 -4.70
CA CYS A 233 9.32 -2.10 -3.57
C CYS A 233 8.51 -3.40 -3.77
N ALA A 234 8.26 -3.78 -5.02
CA ALA A 234 7.46 -4.95 -5.41
C ALA A 234 8.16 -5.77 -6.53
N GLU A 235 9.44 -6.05 -6.35
CA GLU A 235 10.25 -6.80 -7.31
C GLU A 235 9.64 -8.17 -7.70
N PRO A 236 9.03 -8.95 -6.76
CA PRO A 236 8.34 -10.19 -7.13
C PRO A 236 7.19 -9.99 -8.13
N LEU A 237 6.52 -8.82 -8.07
CA LEU A 237 5.49 -8.47 -9.04
C LEU A 237 6.09 -8.17 -10.42
N MET A 238 7.25 -7.48 -10.48
CA MET A 238 7.95 -7.25 -11.74
C MET A 238 8.33 -8.58 -12.41
N HIS A 239 8.83 -9.54 -11.63
CA HIS A 239 9.13 -10.88 -12.13
C HIS A 239 7.86 -11.58 -12.66
N ARG A 240 6.72 -11.49 -11.96
CA ARG A 240 5.43 -12.05 -12.41
C ARG A 240 4.96 -11.43 -13.73
N LEU A 241 5.21 -10.14 -13.93
CA LEU A 241 4.85 -9.40 -15.15
C LEU A 241 5.86 -9.56 -16.28
N GLY A 242 7.03 -10.17 -16.02
CA GLY A 242 8.10 -10.34 -16.99
C GLY A 242 8.77 -9.04 -17.43
N ILE A 243 8.90 -8.06 -16.53
CA ILE A 243 9.46 -6.74 -16.77
C ILE A 243 10.48 -6.36 -15.71
N GLU A 244 11.39 -5.42 -16.03
CA GLU A 244 12.40 -4.93 -15.10
C GLU A 244 11.86 -3.87 -14.11
N GLY A 245 10.82 -3.15 -14.50
CA GLY A 245 10.21 -2.09 -13.70
C GLY A 245 9.17 -1.33 -14.50
N THR A 246 8.51 -0.38 -13.87
CA THR A 246 7.53 0.50 -14.53
C THR A 246 7.78 1.97 -14.21
N VAL A 247 7.18 2.84 -15.01
CA VAL A 247 6.89 4.23 -14.63
C VAL A 247 5.56 4.22 -13.89
N ARG A 248 5.46 4.91 -12.75
CA ARG A 248 4.22 5.04 -11.98
C ARG A 248 3.83 6.49 -11.81
N ALA A 249 2.67 6.85 -12.32
CA ALA A 249 1.95 8.07 -11.97
C ALA A 249 0.97 7.79 -10.84
N SER A 250 0.87 8.70 -9.89
CA SER A 250 -0.10 8.63 -8.79
C SER A 250 -0.76 9.99 -8.67
N PHE A 251 -2.08 10.01 -8.60
CA PHE A 251 -2.88 11.22 -8.42
C PHE A 251 -3.36 11.28 -6.97
N GLY A 252 -3.35 12.47 -6.41
CA GLY A 252 -3.83 12.73 -5.06
C GLY A 252 -4.89 13.82 -5.06
N LEU A 253 -5.45 14.09 -3.89
CA LEU A 253 -6.56 15.04 -3.68
C LEU A 253 -6.27 16.47 -4.20
N TYR A 254 -5.00 16.84 -4.40
CA TYR A 254 -4.57 18.17 -4.84
C TYR A 254 -4.32 18.27 -6.35
N ASN A 255 -4.36 17.17 -7.09
CA ASN A 255 -4.16 17.21 -8.54
C ASN A 255 -5.41 17.71 -9.27
N THR A 256 -5.20 18.32 -10.43
CA THR A 256 -6.24 18.95 -11.25
C THR A 256 -6.34 18.30 -12.64
N ILE A 257 -7.43 18.60 -13.36
CA ILE A 257 -7.61 18.17 -14.75
C ILE A 257 -6.55 18.79 -15.66
N GLU A 258 -6.16 20.06 -15.41
CA GLU A 258 -5.13 20.76 -16.18
C GLU A 258 -3.74 20.09 -16.02
N GLU A 259 -3.45 19.55 -14.84
CA GLU A 259 -2.24 18.76 -14.62
C GLU A 259 -2.33 17.40 -15.33
N CYS A 260 -3.51 16.79 -15.39
CA CYS A 260 -3.74 15.61 -16.21
C CYS A 260 -3.51 15.88 -17.70
N ASP A 261 -3.99 17.01 -18.22
CA ASP A 261 -3.74 17.44 -19.60
C ASP A 261 -2.26 17.63 -19.88
N ALA A 262 -1.53 18.27 -18.97
CA ALA A 262 -0.09 18.46 -19.06
C ALA A 262 0.66 17.11 -19.07
N PHE A 263 0.23 16.18 -18.22
CA PHE A 263 0.77 14.82 -18.18
C PHE A 263 0.54 14.07 -19.50
N ILE A 264 -0.69 14.09 -20.04
CA ILE A 264 -1.01 13.44 -21.32
C ILE A 264 -0.23 14.08 -22.48
N ALA A 265 -0.12 15.41 -22.53
CA ALA A 265 0.68 16.10 -23.54
C ALA A 265 2.16 15.69 -23.48
N ALA A 266 2.72 15.59 -22.26
CA ALA A 266 4.08 15.11 -22.04
C ALA A 266 4.27 13.66 -22.53
N LEU A 267 3.33 12.76 -22.21
CA LEU A 267 3.36 11.37 -22.66
C LEU A 267 3.32 11.25 -24.19
N LYS A 268 2.42 11.95 -24.86
CA LYS A 268 2.33 11.98 -26.34
C LYS A 268 3.64 12.46 -26.98
N ARG A 269 4.24 13.51 -26.41
CA ARG A 269 5.52 14.04 -26.88
C ARG A 269 6.66 13.04 -26.71
N ILE A 270 6.70 12.33 -25.58
CA ILE A 270 7.74 11.33 -25.30
C ILE A 270 7.55 10.10 -26.17
N ALA A 271 6.33 9.62 -26.38
CA ALA A 271 6.04 8.48 -27.25
C ALA A 271 6.60 8.73 -28.65
N ALA A 272 6.37 9.92 -29.22
CA ALA A 272 6.90 10.30 -30.53
C ALA A 272 8.45 10.41 -30.61
N ILE A 273 9.16 10.47 -29.48
CA ILE A 273 10.63 10.47 -29.41
C ILE A 273 11.16 9.04 -29.29
N LEU A 274 10.38 8.15 -28.65
CA LEU A 274 10.78 6.77 -28.33
C LEU A 274 10.36 5.75 -29.41
N GLU A 275 9.56 6.16 -30.41
CA GLU A 275 9.31 5.38 -31.63
C GLU A 275 10.58 5.34 -32.51
#